data_b5c4b4f4014ec09a854d441b28c493f1
#
_entry.id   b5c4b4f4014ec09a854d441b28c493f1
#
_cell.length_a   1.000
_cell.length_b   1.000
_cell.length_c   1.000
_cell.angle_alpha   90.00
_cell.angle_beta   90.00
_cell.angle_gamma   90.00
#
_symmetry.space_group_name_H-M   'P 1'
#
loop_
_entity.id
_entity.type
_entity.pdbx_description
1 polymer ?
#
loop_
_entity_poly.entity_id
_entity_poly.type
_entity_poly.pdbx_seq_one_letter_code
_entity_poly.pdbx_strand_id
1 'polypeptide(L)'
;IMWTMNYLARNVTKWTKACDKRVLRLISYINSTSDLVLYSYIGDPIEDCKLVLYSDASFAGDIMDSKSTTGGFLVLIGPNTFAPMGHLCKKQGAVSHSSTEAEVVALDACLRMDGIPSLLLWVQVRQTCGPKARNADHSATRKGWYDAKFSLSVFDNNSDMVEVNACVQNIDYVPSNIPLAIGPANLCLLEDNEPVIK
;
A
#
# COMPACT_ATOMS: atom_id res chain seq x y z
N ILE A 1 6.17 10.11 -13.18
CA ILE A 1 7.38 9.37 -13.58
C ILE A 1 7.07 7.88 -13.70
N MET A 2 6.59 7.21 -12.66
CA MET A 2 6.40 5.75 -12.58
C MET A 2 5.57 5.16 -13.73
N TRP A 3 4.44 5.77 -14.04
CA TRP A 3 3.60 5.32 -15.16
C TRP A 3 4.35 5.35 -16.50
N THR A 4 5.10 6.43 -16.76
CA THR A 4 5.88 6.57 -17.99
C THR A 4 7.00 5.54 -18.07
N MET A 5 7.70 5.31 -16.97
CA MET A 5 8.75 4.27 -16.89
C MET A 5 8.17 2.87 -17.14
N ASN A 6 7.03 2.56 -16.50
CA ASN A 6 6.34 1.29 -16.71
C ASN A 6 5.89 1.11 -18.17
N TYR A 7 5.34 2.18 -18.78
CA TYR A 7 4.97 2.16 -20.20
C TYR A 7 6.18 1.89 -21.10
N LEU A 8 7.29 2.60 -20.89
CA LEU A 8 8.51 2.43 -21.69
C LEU A 8 9.11 1.03 -21.52
N ALA A 9 9.19 0.53 -20.30
CA ALA A 9 9.69 -0.81 -19.99
C ALA A 9 8.91 -1.91 -20.73
N ARG A 10 7.57 -1.78 -20.79
CA ARG A 10 6.73 -2.74 -21.52
C ARG A 10 6.89 -2.68 -23.04
N ASN A 11 7.37 -1.56 -23.58
CA ASN A 11 7.52 -1.34 -25.00
C ASN A 11 8.95 -1.51 -25.51
N VAL A 12 9.88 -1.99 -24.69
CA VAL A 12 11.30 -2.15 -25.05
C VAL A 12 11.47 -2.98 -26.33
N THR A 13 10.70 -4.06 -26.49
CA THR A 13 10.75 -4.92 -27.68
C THR A 13 9.94 -4.40 -28.87
N LYS A 14 9.12 -3.38 -28.67
CA LYS A 14 8.25 -2.75 -29.68
C LYS A 14 8.44 -1.24 -29.70
N TRP A 15 9.70 -0.82 -29.66
CA TRP A 15 10.07 0.58 -29.56
C TRP A 15 9.64 1.40 -30.78
N THR A 16 9.12 2.57 -30.55
CA THR A 16 8.61 3.49 -31.58
C THR A 16 9.11 4.90 -31.35
N LYS A 17 9.01 5.76 -32.37
CA LYS A 17 9.28 7.22 -32.22
C LYS A 17 8.45 7.90 -31.13
N ALA A 18 7.29 7.33 -30.78
CA ALA A 18 6.49 7.82 -29.64
C ALA A 18 7.20 7.51 -28.31
N CYS A 19 7.91 6.38 -28.21
CA CYS A 19 8.72 6.06 -27.04
C CYS A 19 9.90 7.03 -26.90
N ASP A 20 10.59 7.38 -28.01
CA ASP A 20 11.67 8.37 -27.99
C ASP A 20 11.19 9.72 -27.42
N LYS A 21 10.02 10.19 -27.88
CA LYS A 21 9.43 11.44 -27.39
C LYS A 21 9.10 11.37 -25.89
N ARG A 22 8.61 10.22 -25.40
CA ARG A 22 8.30 10.02 -23.97
C ARG A 22 9.56 9.95 -23.12
N VAL A 23 10.62 9.28 -23.60
CA VAL A 23 11.93 9.27 -22.92
C VAL A 23 12.48 10.69 -22.82
N LEU A 24 12.50 11.43 -23.94
CA LEU A 24 13.00 12.80 -23.95
C LEU A 24 12.23 13.66 -22.96
N ARG A 25 10.90 13.57 -22.94
CA ARG A 25 10.05 14.31 -21.99
C ARG A 25 10.34 13.90 -20.54
N LEU A 26 10.53 12.61 -20.28
CA LEU A 26 10.87 12.09 -18.96
C LEU A 26 12.21 12.63 -18.46
N ILE A 27 13.25 12.56 -19.33
CA ILE A 27 14.57 13.09 -18.99
C ILE A 27 14.53 14.60 -18.78
N SER A 28 13.81 15.34 -19.64
CA SER A 28 13.63 16.77 -19.47
C SER A 28 12.93 17.12 -18.15
N TYR A 29 11.90 16.36 -17.76
CA TYR A 29 11.23 16.54 -16.50
C TYR A 29 12.18 16.29 -15.31
N ILE A 30 12.90 15.17 -15.32
CA ILE A 30 13.87 14.84 -14.25
C ILE A 30 14.93 15.94 -14.14
N ASN A 31 15.46 16.38 -15.26
CA ASN A 31 16.49 17.43 -15.28
C ASN A 31 15.96 18.79 -14.78
N SER A 32 14.70 19.12 -15.09
CA SER A 32 14.07 20.38 -14.63
C SER A 32 13.58 20.34 -13.18
N THR A 33 13.51 19.14 -12.58
CA THR A 33 13.01 18.91 -11.21
C THR A 33 14.05 18.23 -10.33
N SER A 34 15.34 18.38 -10.65
CA SER A 34 16.45 17.77 -9.90
C SER A 34 16.49 18.16 -8.42
N ASP A 35 15.97 19.36 -8.11
CA ASP A 35 15.94 19.89 -6.75
C ASP A 35 14.72 19.42 -5.93
N LEU A 36 13.76 18.72 -6.59
CA LEU A 36 12.62 18.13 -5.90
C LEU A 36 13.04 16.82 -5.26
N VAL A 37 12.99 16.78 -3.95
CA VAL A 37 13.36 15.60 -3.15
C VAL A 37 12.15 15.09 -2.36
N LEU A 38 12.09 13.79 -2.18
CA LEU A 38 11.12 13.18 -1.28
C LEU A 38 11.75 13.07 0.11
N TYR A 39 11.19 13.79 1.07
CA TYR A 39 11.68 13.76 2.44
C TYR A 39 11.13 12.55 3.17
N SER A 40 12.00 11.91 3.96
CA SER A 40 11.66 10.89 4.92
C SER A 40 12.10 11.35 6.29
N TYR A 41 11.17 11.39 7.25
CA TYR A 41 11.44 11.83 8.60
C TYR A 41 10.73 10.93 9.61
N ILE A 42 11.45 10.47 10.61
CA ILE A 42 10.94 9.64 11.71
C ILE A 42 11.23 10.40 13.02
N GLY A 43 10.19 11.01 13.60
CA GLY A 43 10.26 11.80 14.81
C GLY A 43 9.55 11.17 16.01
N ASP A 44 8.82 10.08 15.80
CA ASP A 44 8.01 9.45 16.83
C ASP A 44 8.62 8.13 17.32
N PRO A 45 8.28 7.73 18.56
CA PRO A 45 8.53 6.37 19.04
C PRO A 45 7.85 5.33 18.13
N ILE A 46 8.41 4.12 18.11
CA ILE A 46 7.94 3.03 17.26
C ILE A 46 6.48 2.64 17.55
N GLU A 47 6.00 2.89 18.76
CA GLU A 47 4.64 2.60 19.22
C GLU A 47 3.61 3.51 18.56
N ASP A 48 3.98 4.74 18.28
CA ASP A 48 3.12 5.77 17.70
C ASP A 48 3.12 5.75 16.18
N CYS A 49 3.98 4.93 15.59
CA CYS A 49 4.06 4.76 14.14
C CYS A 49 3.18 3.63 13.64
N LYS A 50 2.58 3.82 12.47
CA LYS A 50 1.73 2.85 11.78
C LYS A 50 2.03 2.83 10.28
N LEU A 51 1.83 1.67 9.66
CA LEU A 51 1.88 1.54 8.21
C LEU A 51 0.56 2.00 7.61
N VAL A 52 0.65 2.77 6.54
CA VAL A 52 -0.50 3.20 5.74
C VAL A 52 -0.24 2.85 4.28
N LEU A 53 -1.18 2.15 3.67
CA LEU A 53 -1.14 1.76 2.27
C LEU A 53 -2.26 2.48 1.53
N TYR A 54 -1.88 3.31 0.57
CA TYR A 54 -2.78 3.93 -0.39
C TYR A 54 -2.86 3.05 -1.63
N SER A 55 -4.06 2.79 -2.12
CA SER A 55 -4.30 2.14 -3.41
C SER A 55 -5.15 3.02 -4.31
N ASP A 56 -4.95 2.90 -5.60
CA ASP A 56 -5.65 3.65 -6.63
C ASP A 56 -5.60 2.89 -7.96
N ALA A 57 -6.61 3.04 -8.79
CA ALA A 57 -6.62 2.47 -10.13
C ALA A 57 -6.95 3.50 -11.20
N SER A 58 -6.06 3.69 -12.15
CA SER A 58 -6.39 4.40 -13.39
C SER A 58 -7.22 3.49 -14.31
N PHE A 59 -8.56 3.60 -14.21
CA PHE A 59 -9.50 2.78 -14.97
C PHE A 59 -9.34 2.97 -16.48
N ALA A 60 -9.20 1.87 -17.23
CA ALA A 60 -9.08 1.84 -18.70
C ALA A 60 -8.05 2.84 -19.27
N GLY A 61 -6.99 3.15 -18.51
CA GLY A 61 -6.03 4.21 -18.86
C GLY A 61 -5.12 3.88 -20.04
N ASP A 62 -5.06 2.63 -20.50
CA ASP A 62 -4.33 2.26 -21.70
C ASP A 62 -5.29 2.16 -22.89
N ILE A 63 -5.22 3.15 -23.80
CA ILE A 63 -6.08 3.26 -24.99
C ILE A 63 -5.94 2.05 -25.92
N MET A 64 -4.82 1.34 -25.90
CA MET A 64 -4.56 0.24 -26.83
C MET A 64 -5.27 -1.05 -26.47
N ASP A 65 -5.49 -1.32 -25.19
CA ASP A 65 -6.12 -2.57 -24.73
C ASP A 65 -7.12 -2.37 -23.57
N SER A 66 -7.48 -1.12 -23.29
CA SER A 66 -8.45 -0.73 -22.25
C SER A 66 -8.13 -1.28 -20.85
N LYS A 67 -6.88 -1.66 -20.59
CA LYS A 67 -6.47 -2.16 -19.29
C LYS A 67 -6.19 -1.03 -18.31
N SER A 68 -6.57 -1.25 -17.08
CA SER A 68 -6.33 -0.34 -15.97
C SER A 68 -4.88 -0.43 -15.47
N THR A 69 -4.47 0.57 -14.73
CA THR A 69 -3.14 0.61 -14.08
C THR A 69 -3.35 0.75 -12.57
N THR A 70 -2.79 -0.18 -11.83
CA THR A 70 -2.72 -0.14 -10.37
C THR A 70 -1.65 0.84 -9.92
N GLY A 71 -2.00 1.74 -9.02
CA GLY A 71 -1.11 2.58 -8.22
C GLY A 71 -1.11 2.13 -6.76
N GLY A 72 0.03 2.18 -6.10
CA GLY A 72 0.16 1.91 -4.69
C GLY A 72 1.24 2.79 -4.06
N PHE A 73 1.01 3.21 -2.82
CA PHE A 73 1.97 3.98 -2.05
C PHE A 73 1.93 3.57 -0.59
N LEU A 74 3.04 3.04 -0.10
CA LEU A 74 3.19 2.59 1.28
C LEU A 74 4.01 3.60 2.06
N VAL A 75 3.51 4.00 3.22
CA VAL A 75 4.12 5.02 4.08
C VAL A 75 4.10 4.57 5.53
N LEU A 76 5.15 4.89 6.28
CA LEU A 76 5.13 4.87 7.73
C LEU A 76 4.71 6.25 8.22
N ILE A 77 3.66 6.32 9.02
CA ILE A 77 3.09 7.57 9.53
C ILE A 77 3.00 7.55 11.06
N GLY A 78 3.30 8.68 11.67
CA GLY A 78 3.07 9.00 13.08
C GLY A 78 2.74 10.48 13.21
N PRO A 79 2.47 11.00 14.43
CA PRO A 79 2.20 12.43 14.66
C PRO A 79 3.27 13.37 14.10
N ASN A 80 4.55 12.96 14.18
CA ASN A 80 5.71 13.69 13.65
C ASN A 80 6.56 12.81 12.73
N THR A 81 5.94 11.80 12.10
CA THR A 81 6.64 10.84 11.24
C THR A 81 5.94 10.77 9.89
N PHE A 82 6.73 10.90 8.85
CA PHE A 82 6.32 10.63 7.47
C PHE A 82 7.50 10.00 6.73
N ALA A 83 7.45 8.70 6.50
CA ALA A 83 8.51 7.98 5.81
C ALA A 83 7.94 7.12 4.68
N PRO A 84 8.08 7.55 3.42
CA PRO A 84 7.76 6.74 2.26
C PRO A 84 8.57 5.44 2.26
N MET A 85 7.89 4.29 2.19
CA MET A 85 8.49 2.97 2.27
C MET A 85 8.54 2.29 0.91
N GLY A 86 7.49 2.46 0.10
CA GLY A 86 7.37 1.80 -1.18
C GLY A 86 6.32 2.43 -2.09
N HIS A 87 6.40 2.07 -3.36
CA HIS A 87 5.42 2.49 -4.35
C HIS A 87 5.26 1.41 -5.42
N LEU A 88 4.03 1.22 -5.87
CA LEU A 88 3.66 0.29 -6.92
C LEU A 88 3.06 1.05 -8.10
N CYS A 89 3.47 0.70 -9.30
CA CYS A 89 2.81 1.12 -10.53
C CYS A 89 2.82 -0.06 -11.49
N LYS A 90 1.67 -0.70 -11.69
CA LYS A 90 1.57 -1.93 -12.47
C LYS A 90 0.33 -1.95 -13.34
N LYS A 91 0.47 -2.29 -14.61
CA LYS A 91 -0.65 -2.55 -15.49
C LYS A 91 -1.39 -3.83 -15.05
N GLN A 92 -2.72 -3.77 -14.98
CA GLN A 92 -3.54 -4.92 -14.65
C GLN A 92 -3.52 -5.97 -15.75
N GLY A 93 -3.63 -7.24 -15.37
CA GLY A 93 -3.56 -8.37 -16.31
C GLY A 93 -4.82 -8.52 -17.16
N ALA A 94 -5.99 -8.21 -16.59
CA ALA A 94 -7.30 -8.27 -17.21
C ALA A 94 -7.87 -6.87 -17.49
N VAL A 95 -8.91 -6.81 -18.32
CA VAL A 95 -9.73 -5.61 -18.52
C VAL A 95 -10.84 -5.65 -17.47
N SER A 96 -10.97 -4.59 -16.69
CA SER A 96 -12.05 -4.43 -15.73
C SER A 96 -13.29 -3.84 -16.41
N HIS A 97 -14.48 -4.27 -15.98
CA HIS A 97 -15.75 -3.81 -16.54
C HIS A 97 -16.27 -2.54 -15.83
N SER A 98 -15.70 -2.19 -14.69
CA SER A 98 -16.06 -0.98 -13.95
C SER A 98 -14.83 -0.39 -13.26
N SER A 99 -14.91 0.89 -12.86
CA SER A 99 -13.89 1.53 -12.04
C SER A 99 -13.75 0.81 -10.69
N THR A 100 -14.86 0.47 -10.05
CA THR A 100 -14.87 -0.27 -8.78
C THR A 100 -14.12 -1.62 -8.89
N GLU A 101 -14.34 -2.37 -9.96
CA GLU A 101 -13.60 -3.63 -10.18
C GLU A 101 -12.09 -3.35 -10.33
N ALA A 102 -11.72 -2.30 -11.06
CA ALA A 102 -10.32 -1.91 -11.21
C ALA A 102 -9.68 -1.54 -9.88
N GLU A 103 -10.40 -0.84 -8.99
CA GLU A 103 -9.94 -0.47 -7.64
C GLU A 103 -9.76 -1.71 -6.76
N VAL A 104 -10.71 -2.63 -6.76
CA VAL A 104 -10.58 -3.91 -6.01
C VAL A 104 -9.35 -4.69 -6.46
N VAL A 105 -9.10 -4.76 -7.77
CA VAL A 105 -7.90 -5.40 -8.32
C VAL A 105 -6.63 -4.65 -7.90
N ALA A 106 -6.68 -3.32 -7.84
CA ALA A 106 -5.55 -2.52 -7.39
C ALA A 106 -5.26 -2.76 -5.91
N LEU A 107 -6.29 -2.73 -5.07
CA LEU A 107 -6.18 -3.00 -3.63
C LEU A 107 -5.59 -4.38 -3.35
N ASP A 108 -6.10 -5.43 -4.02
CA ASP A 108 -5.58 -6.79 -3.91
C ASP A 108 -4.10 -6.87 -4.29
N ALA A 109 -3.70 -6.23 -5.39
CA ALA A 109 -2.32 -6.21 -5.84
C ALA A 109 -1.40 -5.47 -4.86
N CYS A 110 -1.83 -4.31 -4.36
CA CYS A 110 -1.08 -3.52 -3.38
C CYS A 110 -0.90 -4.27 -2.06
N LEU A 111 -1.97 -4.92 -1.58
CA LEU A 111 -1.92 -5.74 -0.37
C LEU A 111 -0.92 -6.88 -0.48
N ARG A 112 -0.97 -7.64 -1.59
CA ARG A 112 -0.09 -8.81 -1.76
C ARG A 112 1.36 -8.43 -1.99
N MET A 113 1.61 -7.36 -2.75
CA MET A 113 2.97 -6.99 -3.16
C MET A 113 3.70 -6.20 -2.09
N ASP A 114 3.02 -5.25 -1.45
CA ASP A 114 3.63 -4.32 -0.51
C ASP A 114 3.04 -4.42 0.90
N GLY A 115 1.72 -4.47 1.04
CA GLY A 115 1.04 -4.37 2.32
C GLY A 115 1.36 -5.49 3.29
N ILE A 116 1.07 -6.74 2.90
CA ILE A 116 1.28 -7.92 3.75
C ILE A 116 2.76 -8.16 4.07
N PRO A 117 3.68 -8.13 3.09
CA PRO A 117 5.11 -8.28 3.39
C PRO A 117 5.63 -7.22 4.34
N SER A 118 5.23 -5.97 4.15
CA SER A 118 5.65 -4.86 5.01
C SER A 118 5.05 -4.93 6.40
N LEU A 119 3.80 -5.39 6.53
CA LEU A 119 3.18 -5.63 7.84
C LEU A 119 3.93 -6.72 8.62
N LEU A 120 4.29 -7.81 7.96
CA LEU A 120 5.10 -8.88 8.58
C LEU A 120 6.44 -8.34 9.09
N LEU A 121 7.13 -7.58 8.27
CA LEU A 121 8.38 -6.94 8.65
C LEU A 121 8.18 -5.97 9.81
N TRP A 122 7.12 -5.15 9.76
CA TRP A 122 6.83 -4.16 10.79
C TRP A 122 6.50 -4.80 12.14
N VAL A 123 5.76 -5.91 12.14
CA VAL A 123 5.53 -6.71 13.36
C VAL A 123 6.85 -7.15 13.97
N GLN A 124 7.78 -7.65 13.15
CA GLN A 124 9.09 -8.09 13.62
C GLN A 124 9.94 -6.93 14.16
N VAL A 125 9.94 -5.79 13.48
CA VAL A 125 10.63 -4.58 13.92
C VAL A 125 10.10 -4.13 15.30
N ARG A 126 8.78 -4.07 15.47
CA ARG A 126 8.15 -3.71 16.75
C ARG A 126 8.48 -4.71 17.86
N GLN A 127 8.52 -5.99 17.56
CA GLN A 127 8.89 -7.03 18.53
C GLN A 127 10.35 -6.93 18.95
N THR A 128 11.25 -6.55 18.03
CA THR A 128 12.70 -6.51 18.27
C THR A 128 13.14 -5.19 18.87
N CYS A 129 12.57 -4.08 18.44
CA CYS A 129 13.00 -2.73 18.79
C CYS A 129 12.04 -1.99 19.73
N GLY A 130 10.83 -2.51 19.96
CA GLY A 130 9.84 -1.90 20.85
C GLY A 130 10.24 -1.95 22.33
N PRO A 131 9.62 -1.14 23.22
CA PRO A 131 10.01 -1.00 24.62
C PRO A 131 9.93 -2.31 25.42
N LYS A 132 9.02 -3.21 25.06
CA LYS A 132 8.93 -4.54 25.70
C LYS A 132 10.10 -5.46 25.34
N ALA A 133 10.75 -5.23 24.20
CA ALA A 133 11.92 -6.01 23.78
C ALA A 133 13.19 -5.64 24.57
N ARG A 134 13.30 -4.39 25.06
CA ARG A 134 14.44 -3.94 25.86
C ARG A 134 14.48 -4.57 27.25
N ASN A 135 13.35 -5.09 27.73
CA ASN A 135 13.23 -5.73 29.05
C ASN A 135 13.08 -7.26 28.97
N ALA A 136 13.05 -7.83 27.77
CA ALA A 136 13.00 -9.29 27.61
C ALA A 136 14.43 -9.85 27.60
N ASP A 137 14.71 -10.67 28.60
CA ASP A 137 15.94 -11.49 28.67
C ASP A 137 16.10 -12.29 27.35
N HIS A 138 17.30 -12.33 26.80
CA HIS A 138 17.64 -12.94 25.51
C HIS A 138 17.38 -14.45 25.40
N SER A 139 16.68 -15.06 26.37
CA SER A 139 16.36 -16.49 26.42
C SER A 139 15.03 -16.90 25.76
N ALA A 140 14.24 -15.97 25.25
CA ALA A 140 12.97 -16.31 24.59
C ALA A 140 13.21 -16.86 23.18
N THR A 141 13.23 -18.17 23.10
CA THR A 141 13.17 -19.01 21.89
C THR A 141 12.34 -18.40 20.78
N ARG A 142 12.91 -18.41 19.57
CA ARG A 142 12.23 -18.15 18.29
C ARG A 142 10.93 -18.97 18.19
N LYS A 143 9.81 -18.41 18.62
CA LYS A 143 8.49 -18.89 18.21
C LYS A 143 8.30 -18.50 16.74
N GLY A 144 7.90 -19.49 15.95
CA GLY A 144 7.90 -19.42 14.51
C GLY A 144 7.01 -18.30 13.95
N TRP A 145 7.32 -17.89 12.75
CA TRP A 145 6.69 -16.87 11.90
C TRP A 145 5.17 -17.03 11.71
N TYR A 146 4.59 -18.15 12.14
CA TYR A 146 3.19 -18.55 11.90
C TYR A 146 2.20 -18.06 12.97
N ASP A 147 2.69 -17.47 14.07
CA ASP A 147 1.83 -16.98 15.16
C ASP A 147 1.49 -15.47 15.05
N ALA A 148 1.87 -14.81 13.97
CA ALA A 148 1.50 -13.41 13.73
C ALA A 148 0.01 -13.33 13.35
N LYS A 149 -0.82 -12.89 14.29
CA LYS A 149 -2.22 -12.55 14.01
C LYS A 149 -2.25 -11.20 13.29
N PHE A 150 -2.81 -11.17 12.10
CA PHE A 150 -2.99 -9.96 11.32
C PHE A 150 -4.30 -9.27 11.71
N SER A 151 -4.27 -7.95 11.77
CA SER A 151 -5.47 -7.15 11.75
C SER A 151 -5.41 -6.18 10.58
N LEU A 152 -6.39 -6.25 9.73
CA LEU A 152 -6.63 -5.29 8.68
C LEU A 152 -7.65 -4.29 9.20
N SER A 153 -7.31 -3.00 9.26
CA SER A 153 -8.25 -1.94 9.59
C SER A 153 -8.42 -1.02 8.40
N VAL A 154 -9.64 -0.91 7.90
CA VAL A 154 -10.04 0.05 6.88
C VAL A 154 -10.53 1.29 7.62
N PHE A 155 -9.93 2.46 7.37
CA PHE A 155 -10.28 3.69 8.08
C PHE A 155 -10.89 4.73 7.16
N ASP A 156 -11.97 5.30 7.62
CA ASP A 156 -12.38 6.65 7.31
C ASP A 156 -11.86 7.59 8.42
N ASN A 157 -11.42 8.78 8.04
CA ASN A 157 -10.77 9.75 8.92
C ASN A 157 -11.71 10.21 10.05
N ASN A 158 -11.70 9.60 11.20
CA ASN A 158 -12.31 10.05 12.47
C ASN A 158 -13.29 9.11 13.17
N SER A 159 -13.42 7.84 12.82
CA SER A 159 -14.38 6.99 13.52
C SER A 159 -13.70 6.06 14.53
N ASP A 160 -14.32 5.97 15.71
CA ASP A 160 -13.98 5.01 16.74
C ASP A 160 -14.09 3.56 16.22
N MET A 161 -13.26 2.67 16.74
CA MET A 161 -13.19 1.24 16.37
C MET A 161 -14.57 0.52 16.41
N VAL A 162 -15.56 1.09 17.08
CA VAL A 162 -16.94 0.59 17.16
C VAL A 162 -17.69 0.78 15.84
N GLU A 163 -17.46 1.87 15.11
CA GLU A 163 -18.11 2.11 13.81
C GLU A 163 -17.55 1.23 12.69
N VAL A 164 -16.26 0.91 12.73
CA VAL A 164 -15.63 0.01 11.74
C VAL A 164 -16.26 -1.39 11.81
N ASN A 165 -16.51 -1.91 13.01
CA ASN A 165 -17.21 -3.19 13.19
C ASN A 165 -18.68 -3.12 12.69
N ALA A 166 -19.35 -1.99 12.83
CA ALA A 166 -20.71 -1.80 12.33
C ALA A 166 -20.76 -1.72 10.79
N CYS A 167 -19.78 -1.08 10.15
CA CYS A 167 -19.67 -1.03 8.70
C CYS A 167 -19.38 -2.40 8.10
N VAL A 168 -18.50 -3.18 8.70
CA VAL A 168 -18.18 -4.55 8.25
C VAL A 168 -19.37 -5.49 8.39
N GLN A 169 -20.22 -5.30 9.38
CA GLN A 169 -21.44 -6.11 9.57
C GLN A 169 -22.53 -5.84 8.52
N ASN A 170 -22.47 -4.73 7.79
CA ASN A 170 -23.43 -4.39 6.74
C ASN A 170 -23.01 -4.85 5.32
N ILE A 171 -21.91 -5.58 5.19
CA ILE A 171 -21.48 -6.18 3.92
C ILE A 171 -22.19 -7.53 3.77
N ASP A 172 -22.81 -7.79 2.61
CA ASP A 172 -23.58 -9.02 2.30
C ASP A 172 -22.78 -10.33 2.44
N TYR A 173 -21.46 -10.24 2.49
CA TYR A 173 -20.58 -11.36 2.76
C TYR A 173 -19.52 -11.00 3.79
N VAL A 174 -19.82 -11.26 5.04
CA VAL A 174 -18.84 -11.16 6.15
C VAL A 174 -18.45 -12.59 6.56
N PRO A 175 -17.16 -12.96 6.48
CA PRO A 175 -16.69 -14.23 7.03
C PRO A 175 -17.09 -14.35 8.50
N SER A 176 -17.66 -15.49 8.90
CA SER A 176 -18.15 -15.74 10.26
C SER A 176 -17.07 -15.64 11.36
N ASN A 177 -15.81 -15.53 10.98
CA ASN A 177 -14.66 -15.39 11.87
C ASN A 177 -13.70 -14.31 11.34
N ILE A 178 -14.06 -13.04 11.54
CA ILE A 178 -13.09 -11.95 11.34
C ILE A 178 -12.15 -11.98 12.55
N PRO A 179 -10.82 -12.14 12.35
CA PRO A 179 -9.87 -12.10 13.45
C PRO A 179 -9.92 -10.72 14.10
N LEU A 180 -10.18 -10.68 15.40
CA LEU A 180 -10.03 -9.45 16.18
C LEU A 180 -8.57 -8.98 16.07
N ALA A 181 -8.39 -7.66 15.93
CA ALA A 181 -7.10 -6.99 15.89
C ALA A 181 -6.34 -7.16 17.22
N ILE A 182 -5.60 -8.25 17.37
CA ILE A 182 -4.83 -8.57 18.59
C ILE A 182 -3.32 -8.61 18.22
N GLY A 183 -2.88 -7.74 17.37
CA GLY A 183 -1.48 -7.70 16.95
C GLY A 183 -0.73 -6.47 17.46
N PRO A 184 0.61 -6.56 17.57
CA PRO A 184 1.45 -5.42 17.94
C PRO A 184 1.58 -4.36 16.84
N ALA A 185 1.03 -4.62 15.64
CA ALA A 185 1.10 -3.71 14.50
C ALA A 185 -0.14 -3.81 13.63
N ASN A 186 -0.53 -2.68 13.05
CA ASN A 186 -1.67 -2.55 12.15
C ASN A 186 -1.21 -1.99 10.81
N LEU A 187 -1.89 -2.41 9.74
CA LEU A 187 -1.83 -1.81 8.42
C LEU A 187 -3.16 -1.08 8.18
N CYS A 188 -3.09 0.22 7.93
CA CYS A 188 -4.24 1.01 7.51
C CYS A 188 -4.30 1.00 5.98
N LEU A 189 -5.49 0.71 5.44
CA LEU A 189 -5.76 0.83 4.01
C LEU A 189 -6.52 2.12 3.75
N LEU A 190 -6.12 2.86 2.75
CA LEU A 190 -6.81 4.06 2.28
C LEU A 190 -7.16 3.88 0.82
N GLU A 191 -8.45 3.95 0.54
CA GLU A 191 -9.08 3.82 -0.76
C GLU A 191 -10.07 4.97 -0.91
N ASP A 192 -10.14 5.61 -2.07
CA ASP A 192 -11.03 6.75 -2.32
C ASP A 192 -12.35 6.35 -2.99
N ASN A 193 -12.47 5.11 -3.43
CA ASN A 193 -13.67 4.61 -4.08
C ASN A 193 -14.71 4.12 -3.07
N GLU A 194 -15.71 4.94 -2.81
CA GLU A 194 -16.79 4.66 -1.86
C GLU A 194 -17.47 3.28 -2.01
N PRO A 195 -17.76 2.77 -3.25
CA PRO A 195 -18.28 1.43 -3.46
C PRO A 195 -17.35 0.29 -3.06
N VAL A 196 -16.04 0.51 -2.96
CA VAL A 196 -15.06 -0.50 -2.50
C VAL A 196 -15.04 -0.56 -0.97
N ILE A 197 -15.32 0.57 -0.32
CA ILE A 197 -15.28 0.72 1.14
C ILE A 197 -16.57 0.21 1.79
N LYS A 198 -17.70 0.28 1.09
CA LYS A 198 -19.02 -0.18 1.53
C LYS A 198 -19.20 -1.68 1.30
#